data_2d294c7b4d1ae77630e60f386cca3452
#
_entry.id   2d294c7b4d1ae77630e60f386cca3452
#
_cell.length_a   1.000
_cell.length_b   1.000
_cell.length_c   1.000
_cell.angle_alpha   90.00
_cell.angle_beta   90.00
_cell.angle_gamma   90.00
#
_symmetry.space_group_name_H-M   'P 1'
#
loop_
_entity.id
_entity.type
_entity.pdbx_description
1 polymer ?
#
loop_
_entity_poly.entity_id
_entity_poly.type
_entity_poly.pdbx_seq_one_letter_code
_entity_poly.pdbx_strand_id
1 'polypeptide(L)'
;NIKINLDKMMSNKNKSVQVLTKGIEFLFKKNKVTYLKGKGVIFSQNDVVVYNDGKKESYKAKNIVIATGSSPTSLPGIEIDEKNIISSTGALSLNKIPKNLIVIGGGYIGLEMGSVWSRLGSKVTVIEYLDFITPGMDREISNEFQKILTKQGIEFKLNSKVTKVLDKGDVVLIDYIDNKSSEKQSIQCDKVLVSVGRKPHTEGLNLTKIGINKDEKGRIKVNKKLQTSVKNIYAIGDVIDGPMLAHKAEEEGIAVAEILAGQAGHVNYDVIPGVVYTSPEVASVGKTEEQLKSKKIDYKVGKFPFLANSRAKVNNQTEGFVKILADAKTDKVLGVHIIGPH
;
A
#
# COMPACT_ATOMS: atom_id res chain seq x y z
N ASN A 1 6.31 13.23 -33.57
CA ASN A 1 6.90 13.19 -32.22
C ASN A 1 5.82 13.43 -31.18
N ILE A 2 5.52 12.42 -30.37
CA ILE A 2 4.61 12.55 -29.23
C ILE A 2 5.42 13.23 -28.10
N LYS A 3 4.87 14.31 -27.53
CA LYS A 3 5.45 14.99 -26.36
C LYS A 3 4.55 14.78 -25.15
N ILE A 4 5.16 14.48 -24.02
CA ILE A 4 4.46 14.37 -22.73
C ILE A 4 4.08 15.77 -22.25
N ASN A 5 2.80 15.95 -21.89
CA ASN A 5 2.31 17.14 -21.20
C ASN A 5 2.01 16.78 -19.74
N LEU A 6 3.00 16.96 -18.87
CA LEU A 6 2.91 16.59 -17.46
C LEU A 6 1.83 17.41 -16.72
N ASP A 7 1.71 18.71 -17.02
CA ASP A 7 0.73 19.59 -16.38
C ASP A 7 -0.69 19.11 -16.66
N LYS A 8 -0.98 18.74 -17.92
CA LYS A 8 -2.29 18.18 -18.29
C LYS A 8 -2.55 16.82 -17.61
N MET A 9 -1.53 15.97 -17.53
CA MET A 9 -1.63 14.68 -16.82
C MET A 9 -1.95 14.89 -15.33
N MET A 10 -1.23 15.81 -14.66
CA MET A 10 -1.47 16.13 -13.25
C MET A 10 -2.82 16.81 -13.02
N SER A 11 -3.25 17.67 -13.94
CA SER A 11 -4.60 18.26 -13.92
C SER A 11 -5.69 17.19 -14.03
N ASN A 12 -5.55 16.23 -14.94
CA ASN A 12 -6.49 15.12 -15.09
C ASN A 12 -6.54 14.25 -13.82
N LYS A 13 -5.38 13.92 -13.24
CA LYS A 13 -5.30 13.20 -11.96
C LYS A 13 -6.06 13.95 -10.85
N ASN A 14 -5.79 15.25 -10.69
CA ASN A 14 -6.45 16.08 -9.67
C ASN A 14 -7.97 16.14 -9.88
N LYS A 15 -8.42 16.27 -11.13
CA LYS A 15 -9.84 16.24 -11.48
C LYS A 15 -10.49 14.90 -11.09
N SER A 16 -9.83 13.77 -11.39
CA SER A 16 -10.32 12.45 -11.01
C SER A 16 -10.46 12.31 -9.49
N VAL A 17 -9.45 12.74 -8.73
CA VAL A 17 -9.50 12.75 -7.26
C VAL A 17 -10.66 13.61 -6.75
N GLN A 18 -10.85 14.81 -7.32
CA GLN A 18 -11.96 15.70 -6.93
C GLN A 18 -13.34 15.08 -7.23
N VAL A 19 -13.50 14.41 -8.35
CA VAL A 19 -14.76 13.73 -8.69
C VAL A 19 -15.07 12.63 -7.67
N LEU A 20 -14.07 11.81 -7.33
CA LEU A 20 -14.23 10.72 -6.38
C LEU A 20 -14.53 11.24 -4.95
N THR A 21 -13.80 12.25 -4.48
CA THR A 21 -14.02 12.83 -3.14
C THR A 21 -15.38 13.52 -3.02
N LYS A 22 -15.82 14.25 -4.07
CA LYS A 22 -17.18 14.82 -4.13
C LYS A 22 -18.25 13.75 -4.16
N GLY A 23 -17.99 12.61 -4.82
CA GLY A 23 -18.87 11.45 -4.79
C GLY A 23 -19.10 10.92 -3.38
N ILE A 24 -18.04 10.84 -2.56
CA ILE A 24 -18.13 10.43 -1.15
C ILE A 24 -18.94 11.46 -0.34
N GLU A 25 -18.68 12.77 -0.52
CA GLU A 25 -19.46 13.83 0.15
C GLU A 25 -20.96 13.75 -0.21
N PHE A 26 -21.26 13.46 -1.48
CA PHE A 26 -22.65 13.23 -1.94
C PHE A 26 -23.28 12.02 -1.25
N LEU A 27 -22.54 10.91 -1.12
CA LEU A 27 -23.03 9.71 -0.44
C LEU A 27 -23.28 9.97 1.05
N PHE A 28 -22.43 10.73 1.74
CA PHE A 28 -22.69 11.15 3.12
C PHE A 28 -24.00 11.93 3.23
N LYS A 29 -24.19 12.93 2.37
CA LYS A 29 -25.43 13.73 2.35
C LYS A 29 -26.67 12.86 2.05
N LYS A 30 -26.60 11.99 1.03
CA LYS A 30 -27.68 11.08 0.63
C LYS A 30 -28.09 10.14 1.76
N ASN A 31 -27.10 9.63 2.50
CA ASN A 31 -27.33 8.69 3.61
C ASN A 31 -27.50 9.40 4.98
N LYS A 32 -27.62 10.73 5.00
CA LYS A 32 -27.80 11.53 6.23
C LYS A 32 -26.65 11.34 7.24
N VAL A 33 -25.45 11.08 6.75
CA VAL A 33 -24.23 11.02 7.58
C VAL A 33 -23.70 12.46 7.76
N THR A 34 -23.53 12.88 9.00
CA THR A 34 -22.95 14.19 9.32
C THR A 34 -21.45 14.16 9.08
N TYR A 35 -20.96 15.02 8.20
CA TYR A 35 -19.55 15.14 7.90
C TYR A 35 -18.94 16.33 8.65
N LEU A 36 -18.11 16.06 9.66
CA LEU A 36 -17.40 17.04 10.47
C LEU A 36 -15.97 17.18 9.96
N LYS A 37 -15.67 18.28 9.26
CA LYS A 37 -14.31 18.57 8.78
C LYS A 37 -13.44 19.05 9.92
N GLY A 38 -12.25 18.45 10.08
CA GLY A 38 -11.29 18.86 11.09
C GLY A 38 -10.48 17.71 11.65
N LYS A 39 -9.67 18.02 12.67
CA LYS A 39 -8.86 17.06 13.40
C LYS A 39 -9.65 16.51 14.58
N GLY A 40 -10.05 15.24 14.51
CA GLY A 40 -10.73 14.53 15.59
C GLY A 40 -9.74 14.05 16.67
N VAL A 41 -10.10 14.25 17.93
CA VAL A 41 -9.36 13.77 19.11
C VAL A 41 -10.34 13.09 20.06
N ILE A 42 -10.02 11.90 20.53
CA ILE A 42 -10.85 11.19 21.51
C ILE A 42 -10.49 11.73 22.89
N PHE A 43 -11.44 12.39 23.53
CA PHE A 43 -11.22 13.01 24.83
C PHE A 43 -11.55 12.09 25.99
N SER A 44 -12.61 11.29 25.86
CA SER A 44 -13.02 10.24 26.78
C SER A 44 -13.62 9.05 26.01
N GLN A 45 -14.11 8.05 26.72
CA GLN A 45 -14.78 6.89 26.11
C GLN A 45 -16.01 7.27 25.25
N ASN A 46 -16.64 8.42 25.54
CA ASN A 46 -17.84 8.88 24.85
C ASN A 46 -17.73 10.28 24.26
N ASP A 47 -16.58 10.95 24.38
CA ASP A 47 -16.42 12.33 23.93
C ASP A 47 -15.35 12.41 22.85
N VAL A 48 -15.73 12.97 21.71
CA VAL A 48 -14.83 13.31 20.59
C VAL A 48 -14.82 14.82 20.42
N VAL A 49 -13.63 15.38 20.29
CA VAL A 49 -13.43 16.80 20.04
C VAL A 49 -12.91 16.97 18.62
N VAL A 50 -13.54 17.87 17.86
CA VAL A 50 -13.11 18.24 16.52
C VAL A 50 -12.52 19.64 16.52
N TYR A 51 -11.30 19.77 16.03
CA TYR A 51 -10.62 21.06 15.85
C TYR A 51 -10.65 21.42 14.36
N ASN A 52 -11.19 22.58 14.04
CA ASN A 52 -11.24 23.11 12.69
C ASN A 52 -11.07 24.63 12.70
N ASP A 53 -10.09 25.17 11.98
CA ASP A 53 -9.81 26.60 11.83
C ASP A 53 -9.86 27.39 13.16
N GLY A 54 -9.19 26.86 14.19
CA GLY A 54 -9.14 27.46 15.53
C GLY A 54 -10.40 27.26 16.39
N LYS A 55 -11.45 26.68 15.83
CA LYS A 55 -12.66 26.30 16.57
C LYS A 55 -12.50 24.91 17.19
N LYS A 56 -13.15 24.76 18.34
CA LYS A 56 -13.21 23.49 19.07
C LYS A 56 -14.67 23.13 19.31
N GLU A 57 -15.08 21.97 18.81
CA GLU A 57 -16.44 21.46 18.99
C GLU A 57 -16.38 20.08 19.65
N SER A 58 -17.26 19.83 20.63
CA SER A 58 -17.31 18.56 21.36
C SER A 58 -18.58 17.81 21.02
N TYR A 59 -18.42 16.52 20.78
CA TYR A 59 -19.50 15.62 20.40
C TYR A 59 -19.55 14.42 21.35
N LYS A 60 -20.73 14.04 21.79
CA LYS A 60 -20.95 12.78 22.53
C LYS A 60 -21.28 11.67 21.57
N ALA A 61 -20.62 10.53 21.73
CA ALA A 61 -20.83 9.33 20.91
C ALA A 61 -21.15 8.13 21.79
N LYS A 62 -22.16 7.35 21.38
CA LYS A 62 -22.46 6.06 22.01
C LYS A 62 -21.34 5.06 21.71
N ASN A 63 -20.86 5.03 20.47
CA ASN A 63 -19.74 4.22 20.00
C ASN A 63 -18.79 5.09 19.18
N ILE A 64 -17.50 4.76 19.18
CA ILE A 64 -16.46 5.43 18.40
C ILE A 64 -15.78 4.37 17.54
N VAL A 65 -15.59 4.67 16.23
CA VAL A 65 -14.81 3.83 15.33
C VAL A 65 -13.57 4.63 14.87
N ILE A 66 -12.38 4.12 15.17
CA ILE A 66 -11.11 4.70 14.77
C ILE A 66 -10.74 4.14 13.40
N ALA A 67 -10.73 5.01 12.38
CA ALA A 67 -10.44 4.67 11.00
C ALA A 67 -9.44 5.69 10.39
N THR A 68 -8.43 6.07 11.16
CA THR A 68 -7.51 7.17 10.83
C THR A 68 -6.40 6.79 9.85
N GLY A 69 -6.39 5.54 9.39
CA GLY A 69 -5.51 5.08 8.33
C GLY A 69 -4.04 4.99 8.73
N SER A 70 -3.16 5.27 7.78
CA SER A 70 -1.71 5.16 7.93
C SER A 70 -0.99 6.31 7.27
N SER A 71 0.29 6.47 7.59
CA SER A 71 1.20 7.43 6.97
C SER A 71 2.47 6.71 6.46
N PRO A 72 3.19 7.29 5.46
CA PRO A 72 4.45 6.72 5.00
C PRO A 72 5.45 6.54 6.16
N THR A 73 6.23 5.46 6.09
CA THR A 73 7.34 5.22 7.02
C THR A 73 8.64 5.63 6.35
N SER A 74 9.55 6.23 7.11
CA SER A 74 10.92 6.46 6.69
C SER A 74 11.88 5.49 7.36
N LEU A 75 13.11 5.42 6.85
CA LEU A 75 14.21 4.72 7.49
C LEU A 75 14.84 5.61 8.58
N PRO A 76 15.43 5.02 9.63
CA PRO A 76 16.13 5.80 10.65
C PRO A 76 17.22 6.70 10.03
N GLY A 77 17.23 7.98 10.41
CA GLY A 77 18.17 8.97 9.90
C GLY A 77 17.88 9.50 8.50
N ILE A 78 16.77 9.12 7.87
CA ILE A 78 16.32 9.65 6.57
C ILE A 78 15.03 10.45 6.81
N GLU A 79 15.10 11.75 6.60
CA GLU A 79 13.95 12.65 6.71
C GLU A 79 13.32 12.84 5.32
N ILE A 80 12.00 12.63 5.24
CA ILE A 80 11.21 12.92 4.04
C ILE A 80 10.84 14.39 4.07
N ASP A 81 11.34 15.16 3.11
CA ASP A 81 11.12 16.61 2.99
C ASP A 81 10.05 16.97 1.94
N GLU A 82 9.55 15.96 1.22
CA GLU A 82 8.61 16.08 0.09
C GLU A 82 9.12 17.00 -1.04
N LYS A 83 10.43 17.23 -1.10
CA LYS A 83 11.12 18.00 -2.15
C LYS A 83 12.04 17.11 -2.95
N ASN A 84 13.17 16.70 -2.38
CA ASN A 84 14.16 15.83 -3.01
C ASN A 84 14.09 14.40 -2.46
N ILE A 85 13.76 14.25 -1.18
CA ILE A 85 13.49 12.97 -0.52
C ILE A 85 11.98 12.90 -0.28
N ILE A 86 11.29 12.17 -1.14
CA ILE A 86 9.83 12.18 -1.22
C ILE A 86 9.21 10.87 -0.74
N SER A 87 7.98 10.96 -0.23
CA SER A 87 7.09 9.81 -0.09
C SER A 87 6.25 9.62 -1.36
N SER A 88 5.30 8.66 -1.32
CA SER A 88 4.29 8.53 -2.38
C SER A 88 3.48 9.81 -2.59
N THR A 89 3.28 10.62 -1.55
CA THR A 89 2.58 11.91 -1.64
C THR A 89 3.34 12.88 -2.56
N GLY A 90 4.63 13.05 -2.34
CA GLY A 90 5.49 13.87 -3.20
C GLY A 90 5.60 13.28 -4.62
N ALA A 91 5.75 11.94 -4.73
CA ALA A 91 5.82 11.28 -6.03
C ALA A 91 4.56 11.49 -6.89
N LEU A 92 3.38 11.58 -6.28
CA LEU A 92 2.11 11.92 -6.94
C LEU A 92 1.96 13.40 -7.29
N SER A 93 2.90 14.26 -6.88
CA SER A 93 2.77 15.71 -6.99
C SER A 93 3.96 16.38 -7.67
N LEU A 94 4.89 15.62 -8.24
CA LEU A 94 6.04 16.17 -8.95
C LEU A 94 5.60 17.03 -10.14
N ASN A 95 6.21 18.21 -10.27
CA ASN A 95 5.97 19.17 -11.36
C ASN A 95 6.97 19.04 -12.53
N LYS A 96 7.97 18.18 -12.38
CA LYS A 96 8.96 17.87 -13.42
C LYS A 96 9.27 16.38 -13.39
N ILE A 97 9.54 15.80 -14.54
CA ILE A 97 10.01 14.43 -14.67
C ILE A 97 11.48 14.41 -14.21
N PRO A 98 11.82 13.69 -13.12
CA PRO A 98 13.22 13.54 -12.71
C PRO A 98 13.98 12.75 -13.76
N LYS A 99 15.24 13.12 -14.04
CA LYS A 99 16.09 12.34 -14.95
C LYS A 99 16.43 11.00 -14.32
N ASN A 100 16.84 11.01 -13.04
CA ASN A 100 17.18 9.83 -12.27
C ASN A 100 16.32 9.79 -11.00
N LEU A 101 15.53 8.75 -10.85
CA LEU A 101 14.72 8.48 -9.67
C LEU A 101 15.24 7.22 -8.99
N ILE A 102 15.62 7.33 -7.74
CA ILE A 102 15.89 6.15 -6.89
C ILE A 102 14.65 5.85 -6.06
N VAL A 103 14.25 4.59 -6.06
CA VAL A 103 13.15 4.08 -5.24
C VAL A 103 13.75 3.20 -4.15
N ILE A 104 13.57 3.57 -2.90
CA ILE A 104 13.97 2.76 -1.74
C ILE A 104 12.77 1.93 -1.30
N GLY A 105 12.85 0.62 -1.48
CA GLY A 105 11.79 -0.35 -1.23
C GLY A 105 11.11 -0.86 -2.50
N GLY A 106 11.22 -2.16 -2.75
CA GLY A 106 10.63 -2.90 -3.88
C GLY A 106 9.20 -3.40 -3.61
N GLY A 107 8.46 -2.73 -2.72
CA GLY A 107 7.04 -3.03 -2.46
C GLY A 107 6.10 -2.41 -3.50
N TYR A 108 4.80 -2.59 -3.32
CA TYR A 108 3.73 -2.18 -4.24
C TYR A 108 3.83 -0.70 -4.61
N ILE A 109 3.89 0.19 -3.62
CA ILE A 109 3.92 1.64 -3.82
C ILE A 109 5.17 2.07 -4.62
N GLY A 110 6.33 1.52 -4.26
CA GLY A 110 7.59 1.85 -4.92
C GLY A 110 7.58 1.45 -6.39
N LEU A 111 7.05 0.26 -6.70
CA LEU A 111 7.01 -0.25 -8.07
C LEU A 111 5.94 0.44 -8.92
N GLU A 112 4.78 0.76 -8.36
CA GLU A 112 3.76 1.53 -9.07
C GLU A 112 4.28 2.92 -9.44
N MET A 113 4.80 3.67 -8.47
CA MET A 113 5.36 5.00 -8.73
C MET A 113 6.58 4.94 -9.64
N GLY A 114 7.51 4.01 -9.39
CA GLY A 114 8.69 3.78 -10.24
C GLY A 114 8.30 3.47 -11.68
N SER A 115 7.29 2.61 -11.89
CA SER A 115 6.77 2.27 -13.22
C SER A 115 6.17 3.49 -13.94
N VAL A 116 5.41 4.33 -13.24
CA VAL A 116 4.85 5.56 -13.83
C VAL A 116 5.98 6.49 -14.30
N TRP A 117 6.93 6.81 -13.42
CA TRP A 117 8.00 7.74 -13.75
C TRP A 117 8.97 7.18 -14.79
N SER A 118 9.23 5.86 -14.80
CA SER A 118 10.01 5.20 -15.85
C SER A 118 9.36 5.39 -17.23
N ARG A 119 8.05 5.19 -17.33
CA ARG A 119 7.29 5.41 -18.59
C ARG A 119 7.26 6.86 -19.04
N LEU A 120 7.39 7.80 -18.12
CA LEU A 120 7.50 9.22 -18.43
C LEU A 120 8.92 9.62 -18.83
N GLY A 121 9.90 8.71 -18.76
CA GLY A 121 11.27 8.91 -19.22
C GLY A 121 12.33 9.05 -18.14
N SER A 122 11.98 8.82 -16.86
CA SER A 122 12.98 8.76 -15.79
C SER A 122 13.79 7.48 -15.89
N LYS A 123 15.11 7.55 -15.66
CA LYS A 123 15.89 6.37 -15.30
C LYS A 123 15.58 5.99 -13.85
N VAL A 124 14.98 4.82 -13.65
CA VAL A 124 14.53 4.36 -12.33
C VAL A 124 15.42 3.21 -11.85
N THR A 125 15.95 3.34 -10.63
CA THR A 125 16.66 2.26 -9.93
C THR A 125 15.97 1.98 -8.61
N VAL A 126 15.58 0.73 -8.37
CA VAL A 126 14.96 0.26 -7.12
C VAL A 126 16.03 -0.37 -6.25
N ILE A 127 16.18 0.12 -5.00
CA ILE A 127 17.06 -0.47 -3.99
C ILE A 127 16.18 -1.20 -2.98
N GLU A 128 16.33 -2.53 -2.90
CA GLU A 128 15.53 -3.39 -2.04
C GLU A 128 16.42 -4.19 -1.09
N TYR A 129 16.04 -4.22 0.19
CA TYR A 129 16.77 -4.93 1.24
C TYR A 129 16.71 -6.46 1.05
N LEU A 130 15.56 -6.96 0.59
CA LEU A 130 15.34 -8.38 0.33
C LEU A 130 15.97 -8.81 -1.00
N ASP A 131 16.04 -10.11 -1.22
CA ASP A 131 16.50 -10.72 -2.47
C ASP A 131 15.42 -10.77 -3.56
N PHE A 132 14.26 -10.16 -3.33
CA PHE A 132 13.11 -10.11 -4.24
C PHE A 132 12.22 -8.90 -3.99
N ILE A 133 11.37 -8.60 -4.95
CA ILE A 133 10.39 -7.52 -4.89
C ILE A 133 9.02 -8.05 -4.42
N THR A 134 8.09 -7.14 -4.10
CA THR A 134 6.70 -7.45 -3.68
C THR A 134 6.62 -8.48 -2.55
N PRO A 135 7.23 -8.21 -1.37
CA PRO A 135 7.13 -9.11 -0.24
C PRO A 135 5.66 -9.36 0.13
N GLY A 136 5.35 -10.64 0.37
CA GLY A 136 3.98 -11.08 0.65
C GLY A 136 3.23 -11.66 -0.55
N MET A 137 3.70 -11.46 -1.79
CA MET A 137 3.22 -12.15 -2.98
C MET A 137 3.93 -13.49 -3.19
N ASP A 138 3.32 -14.35 -4.00
CA ASP A 138 3.93 -15.62 -4.44
C ASP A 138 5.27 -15.34 -5.14
N ARG A 139 6.31 -16.09 -4.79
CA ARG A 139 7.68 -15.85 -5.25
C ARG A 139 7.82 -15.96 -6.77
N GLU A 140 7.09 -16.86 -7.39
CA GLU A 140 7.15 -17.04 -8.83
C GLU A 140 6.58 -15.83 -9.56
N ILE A 141 5.47 -15.26 -9.05
CA ILE A 141 4.92 -14.01 -9.54
C ILE A 141 5.90 -12.86 -9.36
N SER A 142 6.50 -12.72 -8.17
CA SER A 142 7.49 -11.66 -7.89
C SER A 142 8.69 -11.74 -8.84
N ASN A 143 9.18 -12.94 -9.12
CA ASN A 143 10.30 -13.17 -10.04
C ASN A 143 9.94 -12.80 -11.48
N GLU A 144 8.76 -13.18 -11.94
CA GLU A 144 8.31 -12.84 -13.30
C GLU A 144 8.07 -11.34 -13.43
N PHE A 145 7.46 -10.73 -12.41
CA PHE A 145 7.25 -9.29 -12.36
C PHE A 145 8.55 -8.51 -12.43
N GLN A 146 9.57 -8.91 -11.66
CA GLN A 146 10.90 -8.30 -11.73
C GLN A 146 11.50 -8.39 -13.12
N LYS A 147 11.43 -9.55 -13.78
CA LYS A 147 11.94 -9.74 -15.15
C LYS A 147 11.26 -8.78 -16.13
N ILE A 148 9.93 -8.68 -16.05
CA ILE A 148 9.16 -7.80 -16.93
C ILE A 148 9.53 -6.32 -16.69
N LEU A 149 9.60 -5.87 -15.44
CA LEU A 149 10.01 -4.50 -15.11
C LEU A 149 11.46 -4.19 -15.52
N THR A 150 12.37 -5.18 -15.41
CA THR A 150 13.75 -5.05 -15.87
C THR A 150 13.78 -4.88 -17.40
N LYS A 151 13.02 -5.67 -18.14
CA LYS A 151 12.86 -5.54 -19.59
C LYS A 151 12.27 -4.17 -19.99
N GLN A 152 11.43 -3.58 -19.13
CA GLN A 152 10.89 -2.24 -19.31
C GLN A 152 11.88 -1.12 -18.94
N GLY A 153 13.09 -1.44 -18.46
CA GLY A 153 14.17 -0.49 -18.19
C GLY A 153 14.34 -0.08 -16.73
N ILE A 154 13.64 -0.72 -15.79
CA ILE A 154 13.86 -0.49 -14.36
C ILE A 154 15.06 -1.33 -13.88
N GLU A 155 16.02 -0.66 -13.25
CA GLU A 155 17.17 -1.32 -12.62
C GLU A 155 16.84 -1.75 -11.19
N PHE A 156 17.35 -2.92 -10.77
CA PHE A 156 17.15 -3.44 -9.41
C PHE A 156 18.49 -3.67 -8.70
N LYS A 157 18.59 -3.16 -7.49
CA LYS A 157 19.66 -3.43 -6.51
C LYS A 157 19.01 -4.18 -5.35
N LEU A 158 18.89 -5.50 -5.49
CA LEU A 158 18.34 -6.39 -4.47
C LEU A 158 19.41 -6.73 -3.44
N ASN A 159 19.04 -7.28 -2.29
CA ASN A 159 19.93 -7.55 -1.15
C ASN A 159 20.73 -6.31 -0.71
N SER A 160 20.16 -5.12 -0.86
CA SER A 160 20.88 -3.87 -0.68
C SER A 160 20.26 -3.02 0.43
N LYS A 161 21.04 -2.77 1.47
CA LYS A 161 20.66 -1.98 2.64
C LYS A 161 21.06 -0.53 2.44
N VAL A 162 20.10 0.37 2.27
CA VAL A 162 20.37 1.81 2.31
C VAL A 162 20.80 2.20 3.71
N THR A 163 21.94 2.91 3.81
CA THR A 163 22.55 3.31 5.08
C THR A 163 22.52 4.82 5.29
N LYS A 164 22.48 5.60 4.20
CA LYS A 164 22.46 7.07 4.25
C LYS A 164 21.79 7.65 3.00
N VAL A 165 21.06 8.72 3.19
CA VAL A 165 20.59 9.60 2.13
C VAL A 165 20.99 11.01 2.48
N LEU A 166 21.67 11.70 1.57
CA LEU A 166 22.16 13.05 1.77
C LEU A 166 21.70 13.95 0.63
N ASP A 167 20.81 14.87 0.95
CA ASP A 167 20.41 15.93 0.02
C ASP A 167 21.50 17.01 -0.02
N LYS A 168 22.00 17.30 -1.23
CA LYS A 168 22.97 18.38 -1.49
C LYS A 168 22.37 19.54 -2.29
N GLY A 169 21.02 19.59 -2.37
CA GLY A 169 20.27 20.58 -3.13
C GLY A 169 20.01 20.13 -4.56
N ASP A 170 21.01 20.20 -5.43
CA ASP A 170 20.84 19.80 -6.85
C ASP A 170 20.90 18.29 -7.08
N VAL A 171 21.51 17.55 -6.14
CA VAL A 171 21.73 16.11 -6.23
C VAL A 171 21.51 15.45 -4.88
N VAL A 172 20.87 14.30 -4.87
CA VAL A 172 20.75 13.43 -3.68
C VAL A 172 21.75 12.28 -3.83
N LEU A 173 22.56 12.06 -2.78
CA LEU A 173 23.51 10.97 -2.68
C LEU A 173 22.94 9.88 -1.77
N ILE A 174 22.98 8.63 -2.23
CA ILE A 174 22.51 7.47 -1.48
C ILE A 174 23.64 6.49 -1.32
N ASP A 175 23.97 6.19 -0.05
CA ASP A 175 24.92 5.14 0.31
C ASP A 175 24.15 3.88 0.68
N TYR A 176 24.57 2.75 0.14
CA TYR A 176 24.00 1.45 0.45
C TYR A 176 25.07 0.35 0.51
N ILE A 177 24.74 -0.75 1.13
CA ILE A 177 25.61 -1.92 1.29
C ILE A 177 24.93 -3.11 0.63
N ASP A 178 25.63 -3.83 -0.23
CA ASP A 178 25.20 -5.15 -0.68
C ASP A 178 25.33 -6.14 0.47
N ASN A 179 24.22 -6.75 0.89
CA ASN A 179 24.15 -7.64 2.04
C ASN A 179 24.89 -8.97 1.82
N LYS A 180 25.20 -9.34 0.56
CA LYS A 180 25.92 -10.57 0.22
C LYS A 180 27.43 -10.37 0.21
N SER A 181 27.89 -9.31 -0.45
CA SER A 181 29.32 -9.01 -0.57
C SER A 181 29.85 -8.10 0.55
N SER A 182 28.96 -7.44 1.31
CA SER A 182 29.28 -6.38 2.26
C SER A 182 29.96 -5.16 1.61
N GLU A 183 29.89 -5.04 0.30
CA GLU A 183 30.45 -3.94 -0.45
C GLU A 183 29.63 -2.67 -0.26
N LYS A 184 30.31 -1.56 0.04
CA LYS A 184 29.72 -0.24 0.16
C LYS A 184 29.66 0.41 -1.22
N GLN A 185 28.52 0.91 -1.59
CA GLN A 185 28.27 1.57 -2.85
C GLN A 185 27.57 2.91 -2.65
N SER A 186 27.74 3.82 -3.59
CA SER A 186 27.04 5.11 -3.62
C SER A 186 26.44 5.36 -4.99
N ILE A 187 25.24 5.95 -5.03
CA ILE A 187 24.54 6.34 -6.25
C ILE A 187 23.97 7.75 -6.11
N GLN A 188 23.91 8.48 -7.21
CA GLN A 188 23.36 9.84 -7.27
C GLN A 188 22.05 9.88 -8.06
N CYS A 189 21.14 10.77 -7.67
CA CYS A 189 19.88 10.99 -8.38
C CYS A 189 19.34 12.40 -8.17
N ASP A 190 18.30 12.74 -8.91
CA ASP A 190 17.58 14.01 -8.75
C ASP A 190 16.53 13.92 -7.63
N LYS A 191 15.90 12.75 -7.49
CA LYS A 191 14.85 12.49 -6.51
C LYS A 191 14.97 11.08 -5.92
N VAL A 192 14.63 10.97 -4.65
CA VAL A 192 14.52 9.68 -3.92
C VAL A 192 13.11 9.48 -3.45
N LEU A 193 12.48 8.39 -3.86
CA LEU A 193 11.21 7.93 -3.31
C LEU A 193 11.48 6.94 -2.17
N VAL A 194 11.06 7.27 -0.96
CA VAL A 194 11.10 6.37 0.19
C VAL A 194 9.77 5.64 0.30
N SER A 195 9.76 4.33 0.04
CA SER A 195 8.57 3.47 0.00
C SER A 195 8.76 2.16 0.76
N VAL A 196 9.34 2.25 1.97
CA VAL A 196 9.71 1.13 2.84
C VAL A 196 8.58 0.66 3.76
N GLY A 197 7.36 1.07 3.48
CA GLY A 197 6.16 0.69 4.20
C GLY A 197 5.38 1.88 4.75
N ARG A 198 4.38 1.56 5.58
CA ARG A 198 3.48 2.52 6.20
C ARG A 198 3.37 2.24 7.70
N LYS A 199 3.11 3.25 8.49
CA LYS A 199 2.85 3.15 9.93
C LYS A 199 1.41 3.57 10.25
N PRO A 200 0.74 2.95 11.25
CA PRO A 200 -0.61 3.31 11.65
C PRO A 200 -0.66 4.77 12.13
N HIS A 201 -1.67 5.51 11.69
CA HIS A 201 -1.85 6.91 12.10
C HIS A 201 -2.62 6.97 13.41
N THR A 202 -1.90 6.84 14.52
CA THR A 202 -2.47 6.84 15.89
C THR A 202 -2.05 8.07 16.71
N GLU A 203 -1.24 8.95 16.14
CA GLU A 203 -0.72 10.13 16.82
C GLU A 203 -1.83 11.18 17.06
N GLY A 204 -1.84 11.79 18.25
CA GLY A 204 -2.81 12.85 18.61
C GLY A 204 -4.21 12.34 18.99
N LEU A 205 -4.48 11.04 18.98
CA LEU A 205 -5.78 10.47 19.32
C LEU A 205 -6.01 10.26 20.83
N ASN A 206 -5.03 10.54 21.69
CA ASN A 206 -5.06 10.32 23.15
C ASN A 206 -5.27 8.86 23.59
N LEU A 207 -4.92 7.88 22.77
CA LEU A 207 -5.25 6.46 22.97
C LEU A 207 -4.80 5.93 24.34
N THR A 208 -3.60 6.26 24.78
CA THR A 208 -3.07 5.80 26.07
C THR A 208 -3.88 6.36 27.24
N LYS A 209 -4.31 7.64 27.18
CA LYS A 209 -5.09 8.29 28.25
C LYS A 209 -6.46 7.65 28.44
N ILE A 210 -7.04 7.11 27.36
CA ILE A 210 -8.37 6.48 27.39
C ILE A 210 -8.29 4.95 27.54
N GLY A 211 -7.08 4.38 27.71
CA GLY A 211 -6.90 2.96 27.96
C GLY A 211 -6.92 2.07 26.74
N ILE A 212 -6.66 2.60 25.54
CA ILE A 212 -6.56 1.81 24.31
C ILE A 212 -5.15 1.24 24.17
N ASN A 213 -5.07 -0.09 24.06
CA ASN A 213 -3.84 -0.84 23.93
C ASN A 213 -3.33 -0.84 22.47
N LYS A 214 -2.01 -0.69 22.29
CA LYS A 214 -1.31 -0.84 21.03
C LYS A 214 -0.35 -2.03 21.07
N ASP A 215 0.00 -2.55 19.92
CA ASP A 215 1.08 -3.52 19.78
C ASP A 215 2.46 -2.82 19.63
N GLU A 216 3.51 -3.62 19.47
CA GLU A 216 4.89 -3.15 19.32
C GLU A 216 5.12 -2.32 18.03
N LYS A 217 4.25 -2.51 17.02
CA LYS A 217 4.26 -1.74 15.76
C LYS A 217 3.41 -0.48 15.82
N GLY A 218 2.83 -0.16 17.00
CA GLY A 218 1.96 1.00 17.20
C GLY A 218 0.52 0.83 16.71
N ARG A 219 0.11 -0.38 16.28
CA ARG A 219 -1.23 -0.68 15.80
C ARG A 219 -2.19 -0.87 16.98
N ILE A 220 -3.43 -0.46 16.82
CA ILE A 220 -4.46 -0.63 17.85
C ILE A 220 -4.82 -2.12 17.93
N LYS A 221 -4.75 -2.70 19.14
CA LYS A 221 -5.18 -4.08 19.37
C LYS A 221 -6.69 -4.16 19.40
N VAL A 222 -7.24 -5.08 18.61
CA VAL A 222 -8.69 -5.36 18.56
C VAL A 222 -8.96 -6.85 18.75
N ASN A 223 -10.15 -7.17 19.19
CA ASN A 223 -10.67 -8.54 19.24
C ASN A 223 -11.32 -8.94 17.89
N LYS A 224 -11.87 -10.15 17.80
CA LYS A 224 -12.57 -10.66 16.61
C LYS A 224 -13.79 -9.84 16.17
N LYS A 225 -14.30 -8.96 17.03
CA LYS A 225 -15.40 -8.02 16.73
C LYS A 225 -14.89 -6.61 16.40
N LEU A 226 -13.61 -6.46 16.11
CA LEU A 226 -12.95 -5.17 15.81
C LEU A 226 -13.02 -4.16 16.97
N GLN A 227 -13.32 -4.64 18.20
CA GLN A 227 -13.46 -3.86 19.41
C GLN A 227 -12.09 -3.73 20.10
N THR A 228 -11.75 -2.54 20.54
CA THR A 228 -10.51 -2.24 21.28
C THR A 228 -10.57 -2.75 22.73
N SER A 229 -9.57 -2.43 23.54
CA SER A 229 -9.61 -2.64 24.99
C SER A 229 -10.70 -1.82 25.70
N VAL A 230 -11.31 -0.83 25.03
CA VAL A 230 -12.41 -0.01 25.55
C VAL A 230 -13.71 -0.44 24.88
N LYS A 231 -14.68 -0.87 25.64
CA LYS A 231 -15.88 -1.61 25.21
C LYS A 231 -16.69 -0.96 24.08
N ASN A 232 -16.77 0.35 24.04
CA ASN A 232 -17.56 1.09 23.02
C ASN A 232 -16.67 1.77 21.97
N ILE A 233 -15.38 1.42 21.91
CA ILE A 233 -14.45 1.93 20.90
C ILE A 233 -13.94 0.79 20.04
N TYR A 234 -14.07 0.95 18.73
CA TYR A 234 -13.67 0.03 17.68
C TYR A 234 -12.54 0.63 16.85
N ALA A 235 -11.79 -0.20 16.13
CA ALA A 235 -10.78 0.28 15.19
C ALA A 235 -10.76 -0.61 13.96
N ILE A 236 -10.55 0.01 12.78
CA ILE A 236 -10.57 -0.64 11.46
C ILE A 236 -9.51 -0.06 10.53
N GLY A 237 -9.21 -0.78 9.47
CA GLY A 237 -8.29 -0.35 8.41
C GLY A 237 -6.82 -0.41 8.84
N ASP A 238 -6.03 0.54 8.34
CA ASP A 238 -4.57 0.53 8.50
C ASP A 238 -4.08 0.75 9.94
N VAL A 239 -4.95 1.19 10.85
CA VAL A 239 -4.58 1.39 12.26
C VAL A 239 -4.54 0.11 13.09
N ILE A 240 -5.05 -1.02 12.55
CA ILE A 240 -5.05 -2.33 13.18
C ILE A 240 -4.16 -3.32 12.44
N ASP A 241 -4.06 -4.55 12.92
CA ASP A 241 -3.29 -5.61 12.28
C ASP A 241 -3.88 -6.04 10.92
N GLY A 242 -3.00 -6.51 10.05
CA GLY A 242 -3.33 -7.00 8.71
C GLY A 242 -2.76 -6.13 7.58
N PRO A 243 -3.03 -6.46 6.32
CA PRO A 243 -2.57 -5.69 5.18
C PRO A 243 -3.24 -4.31 5.15
N MET A 244 -2.45 -3.28 4.83
CA MET A 244 -2.94 -1.91 4.70
C MET A 244 -3.55 -1.69 3.31
N LEU A 245 -4.79 -2.17 3.13
CA LEU A 245 -5.53 -2.17 1.87
C LEU A 245 -6.91 -1.56 2.06
N ALA A 246 -7.34 -0.71 1.12
CA ALA A 246 -8.60 0.01 1.18
C ALA A 246 -9.81 -0.95 1.32
N HIS A 247 -9.87 -1.99 0.48
CA HIS A 247 -10.97 -2.95 0.49
C HIS A 247 -11.03 -3.80 1.78
N LYS A 248 -9.88 -4.07 2.45
CA LYS A 248 -9.89 -4.65 3.80
C LYS A 248 -10.59 -3.70 4.78
N ALA A 249 -10.26 -2.41 4.74
CA ALA A 249 -10.86 -1.41 5.62
C ALA A 249 -12.36 -1.23 5.35
N GLU A 250 -12.79 -1.34 4.10
CA GLU A 250 -14.20 -1.30 3.69
C GLU A 250 -14.99 -2.48 4.26
N GLU A 251 -14.48 -3.71 4.11
CA GLU A 251 -15.08 -4.93 4.69
C GLU A 251 -15.16 -4.83 6.22
N GLU A 252 -14.10 -4.35 6.87
CA GLU A 252 -14.09 -4.12 8.32
C GLU A 252 -15.09 -3.04 8.74
N GLY A 253 -15.26 -2.00 7.93
CA GLY A 253 -16.25 -0.94 8.15
C GLY A 253 -17.67 -1.47 8.10
N ILE A 254 -17.99 -2.32 7.11
CA ILE A 254 -19.28 -3.01 7.00
C ILE A 254 -19.48 -3.92 8.23
N ALA A 255 -18.51 -4.76 8.54
CA ALA A 255 -18.61 -5.68 9.68
C ALA A 255 -18.84 -4.96 11.02
N VAL A 256 -18.14 -3.84 11.27
CA VAL A 256 -18.35 -3.02 12.48
C VAL A 256 -19.74 -2.41 12.50
N ALA A 257 -20.24 -1.90 11.38
CA ALA A 257 -21.58 -1.35 11.29
C ALA A 257 -22.66 -2.41 11.59
N GLU A 258 -22.51 -3.61 11.04
CA GLU A 258 -23.39 -4.76 11.32
C GLU A 258 -23.35 -5.16 12.80
N ILE A 259 -22.15 -5.27 13.40
CA ILE A 259 -21.97 -5.57 14.82
C ILE A 259 -22.67 -4.52 15.70
N LEU A 260 -22.52 -3.24 15.38
CA LEU A 260 -23.16 -2.15 16.12
C LEU A 260 -24.68 -2.13 15.95
N ALA A 261 -25.20 -2.66 14.85
CA ALA A 261 -26.62 -2.87 14.59
C ALA A 261 -27.17 -4.17 15.23
N GLY A 262 -26.34 -4.93 15.93
CA GLY A 262 -26.74 -6.21 16.56
C GLY A 262 -26.75 -7.40 15.60
N GLN A 263 -26.10 -7.28 14.44
CA GLN A 263 -25.98 -8.34 13.43
C GLN A 263 -24.63 -9.08 13.58
N ALA A 264 -24.46 -10.17 12.84
CA ALA A 264 -23.24 -10.98 12.86
C ALA A 264 -22.23 -10.48 11.79
N GLY A 265 -21.59 -9.32 12.04
CA GLY A 265 -20.55 -8.81 11.15
C GLY A 265 -19.32 -9.74 11.12
N HIS A 266 -18.83 -10.05 9.93
CA HIS A 266 -17.69 -10.93 9.72
C HIS A 266 -16.82 -10.48 8.54
N VAL A 267 -15.49 -10.59 8.70
CA VAL A 267 -14.51 -10.38 7.61
C VAL A 267 -13.75 -11.66 7.37
N ASN A 268 -13.70 -12.09 6.10
CA ASN A 268 -12.88 -13.22 5.69
C ASN A 268 -11.51 -12.74 5.22
N TYR A 269 -10.54 -12.72 6.11
CA TYR A 269 -9.17 -12.27 5.81
C TYR A 269 -8.39 -13.20 4.88
N ASP A 270 -8.83 -14.43 4.67
CA ASP A 270 -8.16 -15.37 3.75
C ASP A 270 -8.41 -15.04 2.27
N VAL A 271 -9.39 -14.20 1.97
CA VAL A 271 -9.78 -13.86 0.58
C VAL A 271 -9.66 -12.37 0.25
N ILE A 272 -8.88 -11.63 1.03
CA ILE A 272 -8.58 -10.23 0.71
C ILE A 272 -7.54 -10.19 -0.42
N PRO A 273 -7.87 -9.64 -1.61
CA PRO A 273 -6.93 -9.59 -2.72
C PRO A 273 -5.86 -8.51 -2.53
N GLY A 274 -4.67 -8.76 -3.06
CA GLY A 274 -3.63 -7.75 -3.24
C GLY A 274 -3.44 -7.45 -4.71
N VAL A 275 -3.28 -6.18 -5.07
CA VAL A 275 -3.07 -5.74 -6.45
C VAL A 275 -1.90 -4.77 -6.54
N VAL A 276 -1.09 -4.87 -7.60
CA VAL A 276 -0.11 -3.86 -8.01
C VAL A 276 -0.54 -3.30 -9.34
N TYR A 277 -0.86 -2.02 -9.37
CA TYR A 277 -1.37 -1.30 -10.54
C TYR A 277 -0.24 -0.85 -11.47
N THR A 278 0.38 -1.82 -12.12
CA THR A 278 1.41 -1.63 -13.13
C THR A 278 0.91 -2.11 -14.50
N SER A 279 1.75 -2.21 -15.50
CA SER A 279 1.45 -2.89 -16.76
C SER A 279 2.64 -3.80 -17.10
N PRO A 280 2.44 -5.13 -17.04
CA PRO A 280 1.19 -5.81 -16.67
C PRO A 280 0.82 -5.55 -15.20
N GLU A 281 -0.46 -5.74 -14.86
CA GLU A 281 -0.93 -5.76 -13.47
C GLU A 281 -0.52 -7.05 -12.78
N VAL A 282 -0.41 -6.98 -11.44
CA VAL A 282 -0.20 -8.18 -10.61
C VAL A 282 -1.31 -8.24 -9.59
N ALA A 283 -1.99 -9.37 -9.51
CA ALA A 283 -3.06 -9.59 -8.55
C ALA A 283 -2.90 -10.95 -7.86
N SER A 284 -3.24 -11.01 -6.59
CA SER A 284 -3.22 -12.26 -5.84
C SER A 284 -4.28 -12.28 -4.76
N VAL A 285 -4.80 -13.47 -4.48
CA VAL A 285 -5.73 -13.72 -3.38
C VAL A 285 -5.45 -15.12 -2.80
N GLY A 286 -5.65 -15.27 -1.51
CA GLY A 286 -5.43 -16.53 -0.81
C GLY A 286 -3.97 -16.75 -0.42
N LYS A 287 -3.55 -18.00 -0.34
CA LYS A 287 -2.24 -18.42 0.16
C LYS A 287 -1.22 -18.52 -0.97
N THR A 288 0.01 -18.08 -0.71
CA THR A 288 1.14 -18.31 -1.63
C THR A 288 1.68 -19.74 -1.50
N GLU A 289 2.43 -20.16 -2.48
CA GLU A 289 3.08 -21.49 -2.46
C GLU A 289 4.04 -21.63 -1.26
N GLU A 290 4.77 -20.58 -0.90
CA GLU A 290 5.66 -20.54 0.26
C GLU A 290 4.88 -20.74 1.57
N GLN A 291 3.71 -20.10 1.68
CA GLN A 291 2.85 -20.24 2.85
C GLN A 291 2.29 -21.66 2.98
N LEU A 292 1.91 -22.29 1.86
CA LEU A 292 1.44 -23.68 1.86
C LEU A 292 2.57 -24.64 2.26
N LYS A 293 3.78 -24.47 1.69
CA LYS A 293 4.97 -25.24 2.06
C LYS A 293 5.31 -25.10 3.55
N SER A 294 5.32 -23.87 4.07
CA SER A 294 5.63 -23.63 5.48
C SER A 294 4.62 -24.26 6.43
N LYS A 295 3.34 -24.33 6.03
CA LYS A 295 2.25 -24.96 6.79
C LYS A 295 2.11 -26.46 6.54
N LYS A 296 2.96 -27.04 5.68
CA LYS A 296 2.92 -28.47 5.28
C LYS A 296 1.54 -28.87 4.76
N ILE A 297 0.90 -28.01 3.99
CA ILE A 297 -0.38 -28.29 3.31
C ILE A 297 -0.05 -28.90 1.96
N ASP A 298 -0.58 -30.08 1.66
CA ASP A 298 -0.46 -30.72 0.35
C ASP A 298 -1.32 -29.97 -0.68
N TYR A 299 -0.72 -29.60 -1.81
CA TYR A 299 -1.38 -28.80 -2.84
C TYR A 299 -0.98 -29.25 -4.25
N LYS A 300 -1.81 -28.89 -5.23
CA LYS A 300 -1.56 -28.97 -6.66
C LYS A 300 -1.38 -27.57 -7.22
N VAL A 301 -0.56 -27.45 -8.27
CA VAL A 301 -0.33 -26.19 -8.99
C VAL A 301 -0.89 -26.32 -10.40
N GLY A 302 -1.83 -25.45 -10.75
CA GLY A 302 -2.26 -25.21 -12.13
C GLY A 302 -1.67 -23.90 -12.64
N LYS A 303 -1.15 -23.88 -13.87
CA LYS A 303 -0.53 -22.71 -14.46
C LYS A 303 -0.88 -22.57 -15.93
N PHE A 304 -1.25 -21.35 -16.34
CA PHE A 304 -1.57 -21.04 -17.73
C PHE A 304 -0.90 -19.74 -18.18
N PRO A 305 0.01 -19.76 -19.15
CA PRO A 305 0.68 -18.55 -19.65
C PRO A 305 -0.22 -17.77 -20.62
N PHE A 306 -0.21 -16.44 -20.55
CA PHE A 306 -0.95 -15.61 -21.50
C PHE A 306 -0.45 -15.75 -22.94
N LEU A 307 0.79 -16.19 -23.15
CA LEU A 307 1.31 -16.54 -24.48
C LEU A 307 0.45 -17.61 -25.19
N ALA A 308 -0.25 -18.47 -24.45
CA ALA A 308 -1.16 -19.48 -25.00
C ALA A 308 -2.60 -18.97 -25.18
N ASN A 309 -2.90 -17.74 -24.74
CA ASN A 309 -4.22 -17.13 -24.84
C ASN A 309 -4.40 -16.38 -26.16
N SER A 310 -5.42 -16.70 -26.94
CA SER A 310 -5.66 -16.10 -28.27
C SER A 310 -5.96 -14.60 -28.19
N ARG A 311 -6.74 -14.14 -27.20
CA ARG A 311 -7.04 -12.70 -27.00
C ARG A 311 -5.75 -11.94 -26.64
N ALA A 312 -4.92 -12.48 -25.76
CA ALA A 312 -3.63 -11.88 -25.41
C ALA A 312 -2.72 -11.74 -26.65
N LYS A 313 -2.71 -12.74 -27.53
CA LYS A 313 -1.97 -12.68 -28.82
C LYS A 313 -2.49 -11.58 -29.73
N VAL A 314 -3.82 -11.47 -29.91
CA VAL A 314 -4.44 -10.44 -30.74
C VAL A 314 -4.10 -9.04 -30.22
N ASN A 315 -4.07 -8.86 -28.90
CA ASN A 315 -3.75 -7.58 -28.27
C ASN A 315 -2.24 -7.31 -28.17
N ASN A 316 -1.36 -8.25 -28.58
CA ASN A 316 0.09 -8.19 -28.34
C ASN A 316 0.48 -8.00 -26.88
N GLN A 317 -0.28 -8.64 -25.96
CA GLN A 317 -0.12 -8.53 -24.51
C GLN A 317 -0.01 -9.94 -23.93
N THR A 318 1.08 -10.64 -24.26
CA THR A 318 1.25 -12.07 -23.94
C THR A 318 2.15 -12.31 -22.72
N GLU A 319 2.62 -11.27 -22.06
CA GLU A 319 3.48 -11.40 -20.89
C GLU A 319 2.68 -11.88 -19.67
N GLY A 320 3.31 -12.75 -18.87
CA GLY A 320 2.74 -13.25 -17.62
C GLY A 320 1.91 -14.52 -17.72
N PHE A 321 1.25 -14.85 -16.63
CA PHE A 321 0.50 -16.10 -16.46
C PHE A 321 -0.53 -16.01 -15.31
N VAL A 322 -1.43 -16.99 -15.29
CA VAL A 322 -2.30 -17.30 -14.14
C VAL A 322 -1.73 -18.52 -13.43
N LYS A 323 -1.62 -18.47 -12.11
CA LYS A 323 -1.23 -19.58 -11.23
C LYS A 323 -2.34 -19.83 -10.21
N ILE A 324 -2.79 -21.07 -10.10
CA ILE A 324 -3.82 -21.51 -9.16
C ILE A 324 -3.21 -22.58 -8.26
N LEU A 325 -3.40 -22.43 -6.97
CA LEU A 325 -3.05 -23.39 -5.94
C LEU A 325 -4.33 -24.01 -5.39
N ALA A 326 -4.42 -25.35 -5.46
CA ALA A 326 -5.57 -26.09 -4.97
C ALA A 326 -5.15 -27.15 -3.96
N ASP A 327 -6.00 -27.44 -2.99
CA ASP A 327 -5.80 -28.55 -2.06
C ASP A 327 -5.68 -29.89 -2.81
N ALA A 328 -4.68 -30.69 -2.46
CA ALA A 328 -4.36 -31.91 -3.21
C ALA A 328 -5.46 -32.98 -3.16
N LYS A 329 -6.29 -32.98 -2.10
CA LYS A 329 -7.33 -33.99 -1.84
C LYS A 329 -8.72 -33.52 -2.27
N THR A 330 -9.04 -32.26 -1.99
CA THR A 330 -10.42 -31.75 -2.14
C THR A 330 -10.59 -30.86 -3.37
N ASP A 331 -9.51 -30.48 -4.06
CA ASP A 331 -9.46 -29.51 -5.16
C ASP A 331 -9.96 -28.09 -4.76
N LYS A 332 -10.15 -27.83 -3.46
CA LYS A 332 -10.50 -26.49 -2.99
C LYS A 332 -9.41 -25.51 -3.38
N VAL A 333 -9.78 -24.39 -4.01
CA VAL A 333 -8.85 -23.31 -4.34
C VAL A 333 -8.29 -22.68 -3.05
N LEU A 334 -6.98 -22.67 -2.93
CA LEU A 334 -6.22 -22.15 -1.78
C LEU A 334 -5.59 -20.79 -2.08
N GLY A 335 -5.26 -20.54 -3.34
CA GLY A 335 -4.68 -19.28 -3.79
C GLY A 335 -4.75 -19.10 -5.29
N VAL A 336 -4.87 -17.84 -5.73
CA VAL A 336 -4.84 -17.45 -7.15
C VAL A 336 -3.88 -16.28 -7.29
N HIS A 337 -2.94 -16.40 -8.22
CA HIS A 337 -1.90 -15.40 -8.46
C HIS A 337 -1.81 -15.13 -9.95
N ILE A 338 -1.89 -13.88 -10.34
CA ILE A 338 -1.98 -13.47 -11.74
C ILE A 338 -0.98 -12.35 -11.99
N ILE A 339 -0.24 -12.46 -13.07
CA ILE A 339 0.48 -11.34 -13.66
C ILE A 339 0.12 -11.30 -15.13
N GLY A 340 -0.46 -10.19 -15.59
CA GLY A 340 -0.92 -10.13 -16.98
C GLY A 340 -1.64 -8.84 -17.33
N PRO A 341 -2.03 -8.72 -18.60
CA PRO A 341 -2.88 -7.63 -19.06
C PRO A 341 -4.31 -7.77 -18.52
N HIS A 342 -5.11 -6.70 -18.65
CA HIS A 342 -6.52 -6.63 -18.25
C HIS A 342 -7.41 -7.73 -18.84
#